data_bd041072ee23bfb2171e67a0cc987dc2
#
_entry.id   bd041072ee23bfb2171e67a0cc987dc2
#
_cell.length_a   1.000
_cell.length_b   1.000
_cell.length_c   1.000
_cell.angle_alpha   90.00
_cell.angle_beta   90.00
_cell.angle_gamma   90.00
#
_symmetry.space_group_name_H-M   'P 1'
#
loop_
_entity.id
_entity.type
_entity.pdbx_description
1 polymer ?
#
loop_
_entity_poly.entity_id
_entity_poly.type
_entity_poly.pdbx_seq_one_letter_code
_entity_poly.pdbx_strand_id
1 'polypeptide(L)'
;MVKKTFNQLLQSFKSININMLVAFCALFVSACALYISVQEVRIMRTQQKAAMFPYLTVGKQYNAEGFGIRLENNGNGLAKVHSYQIYNDSIYFRDWFDVIATYAPEAKDINYNIMSTDGSLRNQIITPLEKVNLISLQWTAETRVLEQRLADLKIKICYSSLLDEYWTLEEEAPVKINSPCPIQMEREFGL
;
A
#
# COMPACT_ATOMS: atom_id res chain seq x y z
N MET A 1 -49.81 -38.12 -37.02
CA MET A 1 -48.88 -38.54 -35.95
C MET A 1 -48.59 -37.45 -34.93
N VAL A 2 -48.48 -36.19 -35.31
CA VAL A 2 -48.09 -35.06 -34.42
C VAL A 2 -49.12 -34.74 -33.30
N LYS A 3 -50.44 -34.91 -33.54
CA LYS A 3 -51.48 -34.66 -32.52
C LYS A 3 -51.47 -35.63 -31.33
N LYS A 4 -50.98 -36.87 -31.52
CA LYS A 4 -50.94 -37.89 -30.45
C LYS A 4 -49.81 -37.64 -29.47
N THR A 5 -48.68 -37.15 -29.96
CA THR A 5 -47.49 -36.77 -29.14
C THR A 5 -47.75 -35.50 -28.32
N PHE A 6 -48.46 -34.53 -28.86
CA PHE A 6 -48.84 -33.30 -28.15
C PHE A 6 -49.82 -33.54 -26.99
N ASN A 7 -50.81 -34.43 -27.21
CA ASN A 7 -51.74 -34.80 -26.14
C ASN A 7 -51.12 -35.64 -25.03
N GLN A 8 -50.09 -36.46 -25.35
CA GLN A 8 -49.32 -37.19 -24.33
C GLN A 8 -48.44 -36.26 -23.49
N LEU A 9 -47.85 -35.23 -24.10
CA LEU A 9 -47.12 -34.18 -23.36
C LEU A 9 -48.04 -33.40 -22.43
N LEU A 10 -49.25 -33.02 -22.90
CA LEU A 10 -50.22 -32.31 -22.07
C LEU A 10 -50.78 -33.15 -20.91
N GLN A 11 -50.92 -34.49 -21.08
CA GLN A 11 -51.30 -35.40 -19.99
C GLN A 11 -50.18 -35.60 -18.97
N SER A 12 -48.92 -35.61 -19.38
CA SER A 12 -47.76 -35.64 -18.45
C SER A 12 -47.69 -34.40 -17.60
N PHE A 13 -47.99 -33.24 -18.16
CA PHE A 13 -48.05 -31.98 -17.38
C PHE A 13 -49.19 -31.94 -16.34
N LYS A 14 -50.30 -32.71 -16.58
CA LYS A 14 -51.47 -32.73 -15.69
C LYS A 14 -51.26 -33.55 -14.42
N SER A 15 -50.16 -34.33 -14.32
CA SER A 15 -49.80 -35.11 -13.14
C SER A 15 -48.72 -34.47 -12.27
N ILE A 16 -48.20 -33.30 -12.67
CA ILE A 16 -47.21 -32.57 -11.85
C ILE A 16 -47.95 -31.97 -10.66
N ASN A 17 -47.63 -32.46 -9.49
CA ASN A 17 -48.16 -31.93 -8.24
C ASN A 17 -47.76 -30.47 -8.10
N ILE A 18 -48.70 -29.53 -8.10
CA ILE A 18 -48.45 -28.07 -8.02
C ILE A 18 -47.50 -27.75 -6.88
N ASN A 19 -47.60 -28.47 -5.75
CA ASN A 19 -46.71 -28.27 -4.60
C ASN A 19 -45.26 -28.64 -4.95
N MET A 20 -45.03 -29.66 -5.78
CA MET A 20 -43.68 -30.04 -6.23
C MET A 20 -43.10 -28.97 -7.17
N LEU A 21 -43.91 -28.41 -8.07
CA LEU A 21 -43.47 -27.33 -8.96
C LEU A 21 -43.06 -26.08 -8.15
N VAL A 22 -43.89 -25.68 -7.17
CA VAL A 22 -43.59 -24.54 -6.28
C VAL A 22 -42.31 -24.80 -5.48
N ALA A 23 -42.12 -26.03 -4.96
CA ALA A 23 -40.90 -26.37 -4.23
C ALA A 23 -39.65 -26.26 -5.12
N PHE A 24 -39.70 -26.72 -6.37
CA PHE A 24 -38.59 -26.56 -7.32
C PHE A 24 -38.31 -25.09 -7.67
N CYS A 25 -39.34 -24.29 -7.89
CA CYS A 25 -39.21 -22.86 -8.14
C CYS A 25 -38.56 -22.15 -6.91
N ALA A 26 -39.01 -22.47 -5.71
CA ALA A 26 -38.46 -21.91 -4.49
C ALA A 26 -36.99 -22.28 -4.32
N LEU A 27 -36.61 -23.56 -4.56
CA LEU A 27 -35.21 -24.01 -4.52
C LEU A 27 -34.36 -23.27 -5.56
N PHE A 28 -34.85 -23.12 -6.78
CA PHE A 28 -34.14 -22.41 -7.84
C PHE A 28 -33.93 -20.95 -7.49
N VAL A 29 -34.95 -20.23 -7.02
CA VAL A 29 -34.84 -18.85 -6.59
C VAL A 29 -33.84 -18.70 -5.44
N SER A 30 -33.89 -19.64 -4.47
CA SER A 30 -32.93 -19.65 -3.35
C SER A 30 -31.48 -19.83 -3.82
N ALA A 31 -31.25 -20.74 -4.78
CA ALA A 31 -29.93 -20.95 -5.38
C ALA A 31 -29.43 -19.72 -6.14
N CYS A 32 -30.31 -19.06 -6.91
CA CYS A 32 -30.00 -17.81 -7.59
C CYS A 32 -29.67 -16.69 -6.59
N ALA A 33 -30.45 -16.54 -5.54
CA ALA A 33 -30.19 -15.56 -4.48
C ALA A 33 -28.84 -15.78 -3.81
N LEU A 34 -28.49 -17.03 -3.49
CA LEU A 34 -27.18 -17.37 -2.92
C LEU A 34 -26.04 -17.02 -3.87
N TYR A 35 -26.20 -17.34 -5.16
CA TYR A 35 -25.19 -16.98 -6.16
C TYR A 35 -24.96 -15.47 -6.26
N ILE A 36 -26.04 -14.68 -6.30
CA ILE A 36 -25.98 -13.21 -6.33
C ILE A 36 -25.26 -12.69 -5.08
N SER A 37 -25.65 -13.18 -3.89
CA SER A 37 -25.05 -12.76 -2.62
C SER A 37 -23.53 -13.00 -2.59
N VAL A 38 -23.05 -14.13 -3.13
CA VAL A 38 -21.61 -14.41 -3.23
C VAL A 38 -20.92 -13.42 -4.16
N GLN A 39 -21.54 -13.03 -5.27
CA GLN A 39 -20.98 -12.05 -6.20
C GLN A 39 -20.96 -10.65 -5.57
N GLU A 40 -21.99 -10.24 -4.86
CA GLU A 40 -22.05 -8.96 -4.14
C GLU A 40 -20.93 -8.86 -3.11
N VAL A 41 -20.68 -9.90 -2.32
CA VAL A 41 -19.57 -9.93 -1.35
C VAL A 41 -18.20 -9.76 -2.04
N ARG A 42 -18.00 -10.39 -3.20
CA ARG A 42 -16.75 -10.25 -3.97
C ARG A 42 -16.55 -8.81 -4.47
N ILE A 43 -17.61 -8.22 -5.03
CA ILE A 43 -17.57 -6.83 -5.50
C ILE A 43 -17.30 -5.88 -4.34
N MET A 44 -17.99 -6.05 -3.21
CA MET A 44 -17.81 -5.24 -2.01
C MET A 44 -16.37 -5.31 -1.49
N ARG A 45 -15.76 -6.50 -1.43
CA ARG A 45 -14.34 -6.65 -1.04
C ARG A 45 -13.40 -5.92 -1.98
N THR A 46 -13.64 -5.98 -3.29
CA THR A 46 -12.82 -5.26 -4.28
C THR A 46 -12.95 -3.75 -4.11
N GLN A 47 -14.15 -3.25 -3.87
CA GLN A 47 -14.40 -1.84 -3.59
C GLN A 47 -13.74 -1.38 -2.29
N GLN A 48 -13.81 -2.19 -1.22
CA GLN A 48 -13.13 -1.89 0.04
C GLN A 48 -11.62 -1.80 -0.14
N LYS A 49 -11.01 -2.73 -0.90
CA LYS A 49 -9.57 -2.68 -1.20
C LYS A 49 -9.19 -1.43 -1.98
N ALA A 50 -9.98 -1.04 -2.97
CA ALA A 50 -9.75 0.17 -3.74
C ALA A 50 -9.93 1.44 -2.89
N ALA A 51 -10.92 1.48 -2.01
CA ALA A 51 -11.18 2.60 -1.12
C ALA A 51 -10.12 2.77 -0.01
N MET A 52 -9.45 1.67 0.39
CA MET A 52 -8.44 1.64 1.46
C MET A 52 -7.02 1.49 0.91
N PHE A 53 -6.79 1.90 -0.32
CA PHE A 53 -5.48 1.81 -0.96
C PHE A 53 -4.52 2.88 -0.43
N PRO A 54 -3.43 2.51 0.27
CA PRO A 54 -2.39 3.45 0.66
C PRO A 54 -1.44 3.68 -0.53
N TYR A 55 -1.05 4.93 -0.77
CA TYR A 55 -0.14 5.29 -1.84
C TYR A 55 0.97 6.19 -1.29
N LEU A 56 2.06 5.57 -0.85
CA LEU A 56 3.21 6.30 -0.34
C LEU A 56 4.06 6.85 -1.48
N THR A 57 4.55 8.07 -1.31
CA THR A 57 5.53 8.72 -2.17
C THR A 57 6.62 9.34 -1.31
N VAL A 58 7.84 9.30 -1.79
CA VAL A 58 8.97 10.02 -1.20
C VAL A 58 9.46 11.06 -2.19
N GLY A 59 9.67 12.27 -1.71
CA GLY A 59 10.14 13.35 -2.56
C GLY A 59 10.99 14.36 -1.82
N LYS A 60 11.85 15.06 -2.57
CA LYS A 60 12.57 16.24 -2.08
C LYS A 60 11.62 17.42 -2.01
N GLN A 61 11.75 18.20 -0.96
CA GLN A 61 10.99 19.42 -0.73
C GLN A 61 11.95 20.59 -0.56
N TYR A 62 11.62 21.69 -1.19
CA TYR A 62 12.42 22.91 -1.16
C TYR A 62 11.57 24.08 -0.70
N ASN A 63 12.14 24.93 0.16
CA ASN A 63 11.55 26.21 0.56
C ASN A 63 12.65 27.28 0.73
N ALA A 64 12.25 28.50 1.12
CA ALA A 64 13.20 29.59 1.32
C ALA A 64 14.18 29.32 2.48
N GLU A 65 13.80 28.52 3.46
CA GLU A 65 14.57 28.25 4.67
C GLU A 65 15.51 27.04 4.52
N GLY A 66 15.16 26.06 3.67
CA GLY A 66 15.91 24.85 3.55
C GLY A 66 15.39 23.85 2.51
N PHE A 67 15.87 22.63 2.62
CA PHE A 67 15.35 21.48 1.89
C PHE A 67 15.10 20.31 2.85
N GLY A 68 14.33 19.35 2.39
CA GLY A 68 14.06 18.13 3.13
C GLY A 68 13.67 16.98 2.24
N ILE A 69 13.60 15.80 2.82
CA ILE A 69 13.03 14.62 2.21
C ILE A 69 11.76 14.30 2.97
N ARG A 70 10.67 14.16 2.24
CA ARG A 70 9.34 13.95 2.79
C ARG A 70 8.73 12.66 2.28
N LEU A 71 8.12 11.92 3.17
CA LEU A 71 7.21 10.82 2.88
C LEU A 71 5.77 11.34 2.97
N GLU A 72 4.96 11.05 1.97
CA GLU A 72 3.55 11.43 1.94
C GLU A 72 2.69 10.21 1.62
N ASN A 73 1.54 10.08 2.28
CA ASN A 73 0.53 9.12 1.89
C ASN A 73 -0.54 9.80 1.05
N ASN A 74 -0.42 9.69 -0.26
CA ASN A 74 -1.37 10.25 -1.23
C ASN A 74 -2.56 9.33 -1.52
N GLY A 75 -2.64 8.18 -0.81
CA GLY A 75 -3.75 7.26 -0.88
C GLY A 75 -4.85 7.53 0.14
N ASN A 76 -5.95 6.79 0.02
CA ASN A 76 -7.09 6.88 0.94
C ASN A 76 -6.99 5.89 2.11
N GLY A 77 -6.04 4.96 2.07
CA GLY A 77 -5.85 3.93 3.08
C GLY A 77 -4.71 4.24 4.04
N LEU A 78 -4.74 3.59 5.20
CA LEU A 78 -3.65 3.60 6.16
C LEU A 78 -2.49 2.75 5.64
N ALA A 79 -1.25 3.26 5.71
CA ALA A 79 -0.03 2.54 5.38
C ALA A 79 0.69 2.13 6.66
N LYS A 80 0.78 0.82 6.93
CA LYS A 80 1.61 0.29 8.02
C LYS A 80 3.00 -0.01 7.48
N VAL A 81 3.99 0.72 7.94
CA VAL A 81 5.39 0.54 7.52
C VAL A 81 6.01 -0.65 8.25
N HIS A 82 6.59 -1.58 7.50
CA HIS A 82 7.25 -2.78 8.04
C HIS A 82 8.78 -2.69 7.97
N SER A 83 9.30 -2.08 6.89
CA SER A 83 10.72 -1.94 6.63
C SER A 83 11.00 -0.56 6.05
N TYR A 84 12.06 0.08 6.53
CA TYR A 84 12.53 1.38 6.07
C TYR A 84 14.05 1.32 5.95
N GLN A 85 14.56 1.48 4.75
CA GLN A 85 15.98 1.37 4.43
C GLN A 85 16.43 2.58 3.63
N ILE A 86 17.61 3.11 3.98
CA ILE A 86 18.31 4.14 3.22
C ILE A 86 19.66 3.56 2.82
N TYR A 87 20.00 3.65 1.55
CA TYR A 87 21.23 3.04 1.03
C TYR A 87 21.73 3.76 -0.23
N ASN A 88 23.01 3.51 -0.55
CA ASN A 88 23.61 3.85 -1.81
C ASN A 88 24.42 2.65 -2.29
N ASP A 89 24.11 2.14 -3.49
CA ASP A 89 24.65 0.91 -4.05
C ASP A 89 24.58 -0.28 -3.07
N SER A 90 25.67 -0.58 -2.36
CA SER A 90 25.75 -1.68 -1.41
C SER A 90 25.87 -1.23 0.05
N ILE A 91 25.89 0.06 0.31
CA ILE A 91 26.07 0.63 1.66
C ILE A 91 24.70 0.99 2.21
N TYR A 92 24.31 0.36 3.32
CA TYR A 92 23.11 0.65 4.07
C TYR A 92 23.44 1.55 5.25
N PHE A 93 22.70 2.66 5.41
CA PHE A 93 22.90 3.63 6.48
C PHE A 93 22.00 3.28 7.67
N ARG A 94 22.49 3.54 8.87
CA ARG A 94 21.75 3.30 10.11
C ARG A 94 20.91 4.50 10.53
N ASP A 95 21.44 5.68 10.29
CA ASP A 95 20.80 6.95 10.65
C ASP A 95 21.24 8.09 9.73
N TRP A 96 20.69 9.27 9.92
CA TRP A 96 21.04 10.45 9.13
C TRP A 96 22.45 10.96 9.41
N PHE A 97 23.05 10.65 10.58
CA PHE A 97 24.43 11.02 10.87
C PHE A 97 25.40 10.24 9.98
N ASP A 98 25.16 8.94 9.80
CA ASP A 98 25.92 8.10 8.87
C ASP A 98 25.83 8.62 7.43
N VAL A 99 24.61 9.01 6.99
CA VAL A 99 24.40 9.60 5.67
C VAL A 99 25.20 10.89 5.52
N ILE A 100 25.07 11.82 6.46
CA ILE A 100 25.77 13.12 6.41
C ILE A 100 27.28 12.91 6.48
N ALA A 101 27.77 12.06 7.38
CA ALA A 101 29.20 11.77 7.49
C ALA A 101 29.80 11.18 6.21
N THR A 102 28.99 10.42 5.46
CA THR A 102 29.44 9.82 4.19
C THR A 102 29.41 10.83 3.04
N TYR A 103 28.33 11.61 2.92
CA TYR A 103 28.13 12.50 1.79
C TYR A 103 28.72 13.90 1.98
N ALA A 104 28.90 14.35 3.21
CA ALA A 104 29.45 15.65 3.55
C ALA A 104 30.33 15.56 4.80
N PRO A 105 31.48 14.85 4.75
CA PRO A 105 32.36 14.65 5.89
C PRO A 105 32.96 15.98 6.43
N GLU A 106 32.97 17.03 5.60
CA GLU A 106 33.34 18.39 5.98
C GLU A 106 32.31 19.11 6.84
N ALA A 107 31.06 18.63 6.85
CA ALA A 107 29.93 19.31 7.46
C ALA A 107 29.49 18.63 8.77
N LYS A 108 30.43 18.33 9.65
CA LYS A 108 30.18 17.61 10.92
C LYS A 108 29.20 18.31 11.86
N ASP A 109 29.04 19.62 11.73
CA ASP A 109 28.23 20.45 12.60
C ASP A 109 26.91 20.93 11.93
N ILE A 110 26.44 20.21 10.90
CA ILE A 110 25.15 20.55 10.26
C ILE A 110 24.04 20.48 11.31
N ASN A 111 23.37 21.60 11.52
CA ASN A 111 22.14 21.65 12.30
C ASN A 111 20.99 21.13 11.43
N TYR A 112 20.37 20.00 11.83
CA TYR A 112 19.25 19.40 11.14
C TYR A 112 18.17 18.95 12.12
N ASN A 113 16.93 18.94 11.65
CA ASN A 113 15.80 18.42 12.37
C ASN A 113 15.36 17.08 11.75
N ILE A 114 15.40 16.02 12.53
CA ILE A 114 14.81 14.73 12.17
C ILE A 114 13.38 14.75 12.71
N MET A 115 12.42 14.72 11.80
CA MET A 115 10.99 14.81 12.10
C MET A 115 10.31 13.45 12.15
N SER A 116 11.02 12.39 12.53
CA SER A 116 10.36 11.14 12.87
C SER A 116 10.49 10.88 14.37
N THR A 117 9.46 10.42 15.01
CA THR A 117 9.55 9.88 16.37
C THR A 117 10.52 8.71 16.34
N ASP A 118 11.57 8.75 17.12
CA ASP A 118 12.60 7.72 17.25
C ASP A 118 13.53 7.49 16.04
N GLY A 119 13.52 8.38 15.03
CA GLY A 119 14.36 8.24 13.82
C GLY A 119 13.98 7.08 12.90
N SER A 120 13.00 6.27 13.26
CA SER A 120 12.56 5.11 12.50
C SER A 120 11.09 5.23 12.10
N LEU A 121 10.80 4.92 10.83
CA LEU A 121 9.42 4.77 10.34
C LEU A 121 8.85 3.36 10.61
N ARG A 122 9.68 2.43 11.01
CA ARG A 122 9.28 1.04 11.22
C ARG A 122 8.19 0.92 12.27
N ASN A 123 7.16 0.12 11.95
CA ASN A 123 5.95 -0.07 12.76
C ASN A 123 5.07 1.18 12.91
N GLN A 124 5.37 2.28 12.24
CA GLN A 124 4.48 3.43 12.19
C GLN A 124 3.32 3.19 11.22
N ILE A 125 2.21 3.86 11.49
CA ILE A 125 1.04 3.89 10.61
C ILE A 125 0.93 5.30 10.07
N ILE A 126 1.06 5.43 8.75
CA ILE A 126 0.93 6.71 8.04
C ILE A 126 -0.52 6.85 7.58
N THR A 127 -1.21 7.85 8.11
CA THR A 127 -2.62 8.09 7.79
C THR A 127 -2.79 8.72 6.39
N PRO A 128 -3.99 8.67 5.78
CA PRO A 128 -4.25 9.38 4.54
C PRO A 128 -3.90 10.86 4.64
N LEU A 129 -3.25 11.39 3.61
CA LEU A 129 -2.79 12.78 3.49
C LEU A 129 -1.74 13.21 4.53
N GLU A 130 -1.26 12.29 5.34
CA GLU A 130 -0.18 12.55 6.29
C GLU A 130 1.14 12.79 5.57
N LYS A 131 1.90 13.74 6.10
CA LYS A 131 3.20 14.17 5.60
C LYS A 131 4.24 14.03 6.72
N VAL A 132 5.21 13.16 6.52
CA VAL A 132 6.29 12.91 7.47
C VAL A 132 7.59 13.45 6.89
N ASN A 133 8.23 14.40 7.55
CA ASN A 133 9.54 14.87 7.14
C ASN A 133 10.60 13.89 7.67
N LEU A 134 11.23 13.17 6.76
CA LEU A 134 12.30 12.21 7.10
C LEU A 134 13.55 12.94 7.57
N ILE A 135 13.88 14.05 6.91
CA ILE A 135 14.92 15.01 7.29
C ILE A 135 14.54 16.40 6.79
N SER A 136 14.91 17.42 7.52
CA SER A 136 14.80 18.82 7.11
C SER A 136 16.07 19.56 7.51
N LEU A 137 16.66 20.27 6.57
CA LEU A 137 17.93 20.97 6.73
C LEU A 137 17.80 22.43 6.27
N GLN A 138 18.33 23.36 7.06
CA GLN A 138 18.41 24.76 6.68
C GLN A 138 19.44 25.01 5.58
N TRP A 139 19.25 26.01 4.75
CA TRP A 139 20.19 26.40 3.73
C TRP A 139 21.47 27.00 4.34
N THR A 140 22.58 26.31 4.16
CA THR A 140 23.96 26.78 4.39
C THR A 140 24.80 26.46 3.16
N ALA A 141 26.06 26.86 3.15
CA ALA A 141 26.98 26.48 2.09
C ALA A 141 27.15 24.94 2.03
N GLU A 142 27.27 24.33 3.20
CA GLU A 142 27.49 22.88 3.36
C GLU A 142 26.25 22.07 2.97
N THR A 143 25.05 22.52 3.39
CA THR A 143 23.81 21.79 3.08
C THR A 143 23.43 21.85 1.60
N ARG A 144 23.84 22.91 0.87
CA ARG A 144 23.69 22.97 -0.59
C ARG A 144 24.55 21.93 -1.31
N VAL A 145 25.77 21.70 -0.81
CA VAL A 145 26.64 20.65 -1.34
C VAL A 145 26.09 19.26 -1.02
N LEU A 146 25.63 19.07 0.22
CA LEU A 146 24.99 17.83 0.65
C LEU A 146 23.76 17.48 -0.23
N GLU A 147 22.88 18.47 -0.48
CA GLU A 147 21.67 18.27 -1.30
C GLU A 147 22.00 17.73 -2.70
N GLN A 148 23.04 18.27 -3.34
CA GLN A 148 23.50 17.79 -4.65
C GLN A 148 24.05 16.36 -4.59
N ARG A 149 24.80 16.04 -3.55
CA ARG A 149 25.40 14.70 -3.37
C ARG A 149 24.36 13.63 -2.99
N LEU A 150 23.25 14.02 -2.38
CA LEU A 150 22.14 13.11 -2.06
C LEU A 150 21.31 12.68 -3.30
N ALA A 151 21.75 13.01 -4.53
CA ALA A 151 21.05 12.59 -5.75
C ALA A 151 21.02 11.06 -5.91
N ASP A 152 22.08 10.37 -5.47
CA ASP A 152 22.22 8.91 -5.59
C ASP A 152 21.68 8.14 -4.37
N LEU A 153 21.14 8.86 -3.37
CA LEU A 153 20.57 8.23 -2.18
C LEU A 153 19.27 7.54 -2.53
N LYS A 154 19.17 6.27 -2.22
CA LYS A 154 17.97 5.45 -2.42
C LYS A 154 17.25 5.22 -1.11
N ILE A 155 15.93 5.35 -1.16
CA ILE A 155 15.04 5.12 -0.03
C ILE A 155 14.09 3.99 -0.41
N LYS A 156 14.08 2.92 0.39
CA LYS A 156 13.21 1.78 0.21
C LYS A 156 12.29 1.62 1.40
N ILE A 157 10.99 1.62 1.13
CA ILE A 157 9.96 1.45 2.15
C ILE A 157 9.06 0.29 1.76
N CYS A 158 8.95 -0.70 2.64
CA CYS A 158 7.97 -1.76 2.47
C CYS A 158 6.85 -1.60 3.48
N TYR A 159 5.61 -1.60 2.99
CA TYR A 159 4.43 -1.31 3.80
C TYR A 159 3.23 -2.14 3.38
N SER A 160 2.21 -2.19 4.23
CA SER A 160 0.94 -2.84 3.92
C SER A 160 -0.25 -1.94 4.20
N SER A 161 -1.38 -2.25 3.55
CA SER A 161 -2.69 -1.77 3.98
C SER A 161 -3.16 -2.51 5.23
N LEU A 162 -4.28 -2.07 5.82
CA LEU A 162 -4.98 -2.81 6.87
C LEU A 162 -5.61 -4.15 6.40
N LEU A 163 -5.64 -4.38 5.09
CA LEU A 163 -6.18 -5.59 4.46
C LEU A 163 -5.07 -6.55 4.03
N ASP A 164 -3.87 -6.43 4.63
CA ASP A 164 -2.70 -7.27 4.36
C ASP A 164 -2.30 -7.34 2.87
N GLU A 165 -2.49 -6.24 2.15
CA GLU A 165 -1.89 -6.06 0.84
C GLU A 165 -0.57 -5.31 1.01
N TYR A 166 0.48 -5.76 0.31
CA TYR A 166 1.85 -5.29 0.50
C TYR A 166 2.39 -4.56 -0.72
N TRP A 167 3.19 -3.51 -0.48
CA TRP A 167 3.88 -2.73 -1.51
C TRP A 167 5.30 -2.41 -1.08
N THR A 168 6.14 -2.25 -2.09
CA THR A 168 7.49 -1.69 -1.93
C THR A 168 7.57 -0.39 -2.72
N LEU A 169 7.99 0.67 -2.06
CA LEU A 169 8.38 1.94 -2.66
C LEU A 169 9.91 2.01 -2.64
N GLU A 170 10.54 2.12 -3.81
CA GLU A 170 12.00 2.23 -3.96
C GLU A 170 12.38 3.32 -4.97
N GLU A 171 11.50 3.58 -5.89
CA GLU A 171 11.63 4.60 -6.93
C GLU A 171 10.44 5.58 -6.85
N GLU A 172 9.96 6.05 -7.98
CA GLU A 172 8.90 7.06 -8.05
C GLU A 172 7.52 6.55 -7.61
N ALA A 173 7.24 5.26 -7.81
CA ALA A 173 5.92 4.70 -7.55
C ALA A 173 5.99 3.37 -6.77
N PRO A 174 5.02 3.13 -5.86
CA PRO A 174 4.96 1.87 -5.14
C PRO A 174 4.56 0.70 -6.05
N VAL A 175 5.27 -0.40 -5.92
CA VAL A 175 5.03 -1.66 -6.62
C VAL A 175 4.39 -2.66 -5.67
N LYS A 176 3.26 -3.25 -6.07
CA LYS A 176 2.60 -4.29 -5.28
C LYS A 176 3.42 -5.57 -5.27
N ILE A 177 3.58 -6.16 -4.08
CA ILE A 177 4.25 -7.45 -3.87
C ILE A 177 3.27 -8.48 -3.34
N ASN A 178 3.51 -9.76 -3.66
CA ASN A 178 2.61 -10.87 -3.31
C ASN A 178 3.00 -11.59 -2.00
N SER A 179 4.02 -11.10 -1.32
CA SER A 179 4.53 -11.66 -0.07
C SER A 179 4.65 -10.58 1.00
N PRO A 180 4.64 -10.96 2.28
CA PRO A 180 4.96 -10.02 3.36
C PRO A 180 6.33 -9.36 3.15
N CYS A 181 6.48 -8.14 3.69
CA CYS A 181 7.72 -7.38 3.61
C CYS A 181 8.90 -8.18 4.18
N PRO A 182 9.99 -8.37 3.42
CA PRO A 182 11.20 -8.97 3.96
C PRO A 182 11.87 -7.96 4.91
N ILE A 183 12.10 -8.37 6.15
CA ILE A 183 12.76 -7.54 7.16
C ILE A 183 14.19 -8.05 7.34
N GLN A 184 15.18 -7.17 7.13
CA GLN A 184 16.59 -7.44 7.34
C GLN A 184 17.15 -6.43 8.33
N MET A 185 17.21 -6.81 9.62
CA MET A 185 17.55 -5.91 10.72
C MET A 185 18.86 -5.15 10.52
N GLU A 186 19.82 -5.77 9.85
CA GLU A 186 21.13 -5.15 9.57
C GLU A 186 21.07 -3.99 8.55
N ARG A 187 19.96 -3.88 7.81
CA ARG A 187 19.73 -2.91 6.74
C ARG A 187 18.67 -1.87 7.08
N GLU A 188 18.01 -2.04 8.23
CA GLU A 188 16.97 -1.11 8.64
C GLU A 188 17.54 0.21 9.13
N PHE A 189 16.89 1.30 8.74
CA PHE A 189 17.25 2.65 9.13
C PHE A 189 16.55 3.05 10.44
N GLY A 190 17.26 3.71 11.34
CA GLY A 190 16.72 4.22 12.59
C GLY A 190 16.53 3.12 13.66
N LEU A 191 17.43 2.14 13.73
CA LEU A 191 17.46 1.11 14.77
C LEU A 191 18.42 1.47 15.89
#